data_3d8ca42d95c9c0333d9af0eab54f8774
#
_entry.id   3d8ca42d95c9c0333d9af0eab54f8774
#
_cell.length_a   1.000
_cell.length_b   1.000
_cell.length_c   1.000
_cell.angle_alpha   90.00
_cell.angle_beta   90.00
_cell.angle_gamma   90.00
#
_symmetry.space_group_name_H-M   'P 1'
#
loop_
_entity.id
_entity.type
_entity.pdbx_description
1 polymer ?
#
loop_
_entity_poly.entity_id
_entity_poly.type
_entity_poly.pdbx_seq_one_letter_code
_entity_poly.pdbx_strand_id
1 'polypeptide(L)'
;MPNVNLFIGTGHLGRDPELRSTQSGVEICNFSVGITSSEKVNGNWEKHTEWVRAVVFGNQAKWLSEAQKGDLVCFRGRLKTRKWTDKDGTEKCSTEVICDDAQAVKRDKQPRVDSPQDDISDDIPF
;
A
#
# COMPACT_ATOMS: atom_id res chain seq x y z
N MET A 1 7.22 -29.32 -6.26
CA MET A 1 7.90 -28.11 -6.01
C MET A 1 6.97 -27.10 -5.43
N PRO A 2 7.25 -26.55 -4.29
CA PRO A 2 6.32 -25.60 -3.72
C PRO A 2 6.39 -24.30 -4.48
N ASN A 3 5.27 -23.64 -4.55
CA ASN A 3 5.21 -22.33 -5.19
C ASN A 3 5.16 -21.28 -4.10
N VAL A 4 5.75 -20.13 -4.37
CA VAL A 4 5.75 -19.04 -3.42
C VAL A 4 4.99 -17.88 -4.03
N ASN A 5 4.08 -17.33 -3.26
CA ASN A 5 3.33 -16.15 -3.70
C ASN A 5 3.38 -15.17 -2.53
N LEU A 6 4.30 -14.23 -2.60
CA LEU A 6 4.52 -13.31 -1.51
C LEU A 6 4.80 -11.94 -2.07
N PHE A 7 4.12 -10.95 -1.52
CA PHE A 7 4.37 -9.57 -1.87
C PHE A 7 4.60 -8.80 -0.58
N ILE A 8 5.65 -8.00 -0.55
CA ILE A 8 5.90 -7.11 0.56
C ILE A 8 6.16 -5.74 -0.04
N GLY A 9 5.45 -4.75 0.43
CA GLY A 9 5.60 -3.41 -0.11
C GLY A 9 5.44 -2.35 0.93
N THR A 10 6.03 -1.20 0.66
CA THR A 10 5.91 -0.03 1.51
C THR A 10 5.76 1.17 0.60
N GLY A 11 4.80 2.00 0.88
CA GLY A 11 4.58 3.18 0.09
C GLY A 11 3.53 4.07 0.74
N HIS A 12 3.05 5.05 0.00
CA HIS A 12 2.13 6.01 0.56
C HIS A 12 0.74 5.84 -0.02
N LEU A 13 -0.26 6.05 0.83
CA LEU A 13 -1.64 5.91 0.38
C LEU A 13 -1.97 6.99 -0.64
N GLY A 14 -2.59 6.61 -1.72
CA GLY A 14 -2.99 7.55 -2.75
C GLY A 14 -4.31 8.19 -2.46
N ARG A 15 -5.07 7.61 -1.53
CA ARG A 15 -6.33 8.16 -1.10
C ARG A 15 -6.67 7.52 0.22
N ASP A 16 -7.70 8.00 0.88
CA ASP A 16 -8.10 7.44 2.16
C ASP A 16 -8.57 6.01 1.95
N PRO A 17 -8.21 5.11 2.84
CA PRO A 17 -8.66 3.72 2.72
C PRO A 17 -10.17 3.61 2.90
N GLU A 18 -10.76 2.63 2.25
CA GLU A 18 -12.19 2.42 2.36
C GLU A 18 -12.50 1.22 3.21
N LEU A 19 -13.29 1.40 4.24
CA LEU A 19 -13.68 0.30 5.11
C LEU A 19 -15.08 -0.16 4.75
N ARG A 20 -15.25 -1.46 4.60
CA ARG A 20 -16.55 -2.05 4.32
C ARG A 20 -16.75 -3.25 5.19
N SER A 21 -17.98 -3.63 5.40
CA SER A 21 -18.27 -4.84 6.15
C SER A 21 -19.07 -5.76 5.27
N THR A 22 -18.81 -7.06 5.40
CA THR A 22 -19.59 -8.03 4.66
C THR A 22 -20.85 -8.34 5.44
N GLN A 23 -21.76 -9.06 4.84
CA GLN A 23 -22.99 -9.43 5.52
C GLN A 23 -22.72 -10.32 6.70
N SER A 24 -21.63 -11.06 6.68
CA SER A 24 -21.32 -11.92 7.80
C SER A 24 -20.56 -11.17 8.89
N GLY A 25 -20.35 -9.87 8.72
CA GLY A 25 -19.71 -9.09 9.77
C GLY A 25 -18.21 -8.97 9.69
N VAL A 26 -17.62 -9.37 8.60
CA VAL A 26 -16.17 -9.27 8.46
C VAL A 26 -15.82 -7.89 7.93
N GLU A 27 -14.87 -7.23 8.59
CA GLU A 27 -14.43 -5.92 8.13
C GLU A 27 -13.40 -6.09 7.03
N ILE A 28 -13.51 -5.27 6.00
CA ILE A 28 -12.60 -5.32 4.88
C ILE A 28 -12.16 -3.90 4.57
N CYS A 29 -10.87 -3.68 4.45
CA CYS A 29 -10.36 -2.37 4.09
C CYS A 29 -9.63 -2.46 2.76
N ASN A 30 -10.07 -1.64 1.81
CA ASN A 30 -9.43 -1.57 0.50
C ASN A 30 -8.58 -0.33 0.46
N PHE A 31 -7.38 -0.45 -0.04
CA PHE A 31 -6.49 0.69 -0.10
C PHE A 31 -5.56 0.60 -1.31
N SER A 32 -5.02 1.72 -1.71
CA SER A 32 -4.06 1.79 -2.82
C SER A 32 -2.81 2.47 -2.34
N VAL A 33 -1.68 1.91 -2.66
CA VAL A 33 -0.40 2.41 -2.20
C VAL A 33 0.47 2.72 -3.40
N GLY A 34 1.08 3.88 -3.41
CA GLY A 34 2.03 4.23 -4.44
C GLY A 34 3.44 3.92 -3.98
N ILE A 35 4.12 3.05 -4.69
CA ILE A 35 5.47 2.66 -4.38
C ILE A 35 6.36 3.31 -5.41
N THR A 36 7.18 4.25 -4.96
CA THR A 36 8.00 5.04 -5.87
C THR A 36 9.44 4.56 -5.83
N SER A 37 10.00 4.37 -6.99
CA SER A 37 11.40 4.00 -7.08
C SER A 37 12.05 4.90 -8.12
N SER A 38 13.37 4.97 -8.09
CA SER A 38 14.11 5.74 -9.06
C SER A 38 14.82 4.79 -9.97
N GLU A 39 14.77 5.07 -11.26
CA GLU A 39 15.43 4.25 -12.24
C GLU A 39 16.28 5.10 -13.12
N LYS A 40 17.36 4.54 -13.62
CA LYS A 40 18.23 5.26 -14.52
C LYS A 40 17.82 4.93 -15.93
N VAL A 41 17.36 5.93 -16.67
CA VAL A 41 16.92 5.72 -18.02
C VAL A 41 17.71 6.65 -18.92
N ASN A 42 18.44 6.09 -19.85
CA ASN A 42 19.26 6.85 -20.77
C ASN A 42 20.19 7.81 -20.05
N GLY A 43 20.76 7.37 -18.98
CA GLY A 43 21.71 8.18 -18.24
C GLY A 43 21.11 9.15 -17.24
N ASN A 44 19.79 9.26 -17.20
CA ASN A 44 19.12 10.17 -16.28
C ASN A 44 18.32 9.40 -15.28
N TRP A 45 18.20 9.95 -14.06
CA TRP A 45 17.40 9.32 -13.04
C TRP A 45 15.95 9.78 -13.17
N GLU A 46 15.05 8.81 -13.23
CA GLU A 46 13.63 9.11 -13.32
C GLU A 46 12.89 8.40 -12.22
N LYS A 47 11.86 9.03 -11.71
CA LYS A 47 11.04 8.42 -10.68
C LYS A 47 9.86 7.72 -11.33
N HIS A 48 9.54 6.58 -10.79
CA HIS A 48 8.42 5.81 -11.28
C HIS A 48 7.60 5.32 -10.10
N THR A 49 6.30 5.45 -10.16
CA THR A 49 5.42 5.02 -9.08
C THR A 49 4.54 3.89 -9.56
N GLU A 50 4.58 2.80 -8.82
CA GLU A 50 3.68 1.70 -9.08
C GLU A 50 2.52 1.82 -8.13
N TRP A 51 1.31 1.78 -8.64
CA TRP A 51 0.13 1.86 -7.79
C TRP A 51 -0.39 0.45 -7.55
N VAL A 52 -0.38 0.05 -6.29
CA VAL A 52 -0.73 -1.30 -5.91
C VAL A 52 -2.03 -1.27 -5.13
N ARG A 53 -3.00 -2.07 -5.56
CA ARG A 53 -4.24 -2.18 -4.83
C ARG A 53 -4.12 -3.31 -3.85
N ALA A 54 -4.64 -3.12 -2.67
CA ALA A 54 -4.52 -4.12 -1.62
C ALA A 54 -5.78 -4.16 -0.78
N VAL A 55 -5.98 -5.28 -0.10
CA VAL A 55 -7.13 -5.45 0.76
C VAL A 55 -6.67 -6.18 2.01
N VAL A 56 -7.19 -5.78 3.16
CA VAL A 56 -6.87 -6.44 4.42
C VAL A 56 -8.17 -6.66 5.16
N PHE A 57 -8.23 -7.72 5.96
CA PHE A 57 -9.45 -8.12 6.64
C PHE A 57 -9.33 -8.09 8.15
N GLY A 58 -10.45 -8.02 8.82
CA GLY A 58 -10.49 -8.18 10.27
C GLY A 58 -10.11 -6.94 11.03
N ASN A 59 -9.50 -7.11 12.18
CA ASN A 59 -9.14 -5.97 13.02
C ASN A 59 -8.13 -5.06 12.35
N GLN A 60 -7.26 -5.61 11.54
CA GLN A 60 -6.31 -4.78 10.85
C GLN A 60 -7.02 -3.87 9.85
N ALA A 61 -8.15 -4.30 9.32
CA ALA A 61 -8.91 -3.45 8.41
C ALA A 61 -9.41 -2.22 9.15
N LYS A 62 -9.85 -2.39 10.39
CA LYS A 62 -10.32 -1.26 11.15
C LYS A 62 -9.18 -0.31 11.46
N TRP A 63 -8.05 -0.84 11.86
CA TRP A 63 -6.92 0.01 12.17
C TRP A 63 -6.44 0.77 10.95
N LEU A 64 -6.36 0.09 9.83
CA LEU A 64 -5.88 0.74 8.63
C LEU A 64 -6.85 1.79 8.13
N SER A 65 -8.13 1.62 8.37
CA SER A 65 -9.13 2.57 7.91
C SER A 65 -8.98 3.93 8.58
N GLU A 66 -8.23 4.00 9.67
CA GLU A 66 -8.01 5.28 10.32
C GLU A 66 -6.88 6.06 9.67
N ALA A 67 -6.17 5.46 8.76
CA ALA A 67 -5.11 6.15 8.05
C ALA A 67 -5.69 7.12 7.03
N GLN A 68 -4.87 7.97 6.53
CA GLN A 68 -5.30 8.99 5.58
C GLN A 68 -4.42 9.02 4.36
N LYS A 69 -4.90 9.64 3.33
CA LYS A 69 -4.12 9.82 2.13
C LYS A 69 -2.76 10.39 2.50
N GLY A 70 -1.72 9.86 1.93
CA GLY A 70 -0.36 10.30 2.19
C GLY A 70 0.36 9.57 3.30
N ASP A 71 -0.35 8.80 4.11
CA ASP A 71 0.30 8.05 5.17
C ASP A 71 1.13 6.91 4.60
N LEU A 72 2.20 6.58 5.29
CA LEU A 72 3.05 5.48 4.88
C LEU A 72 2.46 4.17 5.34
N VAL A 73 2.39 3.20 4.46
CA VAL A 73 1.82 1.90 4.80
C VAL A 73 2.81 0.81 4.40
N CYS A 74 3.02 -0.14 5.30
CA CYS A 74 3.82 -1.31 5.01
C CYS A 74 2.87 -2.49 5.03
N PHE A 75 2.89 -3.32 4.01
CA PHE A 75 1.94 -4.42 3.91
C PHE A 75 2.58 -5.64 3.29
N ARG A 76 2.02 -6.79 3.62
CA ARG A 76 2.53 -8.06 3.15
C ARG A 76 1.34 -8.96 2.84
N GLY A 77 1.44 -9.74 1.81
CA GLY A 77 0.39 -10.66 1.44
C GLY A 77 0.73 -11.42 0.20
N ARG A 78 -0.29 -11.81 -0.54
CA ARG A 78 -0.07 -12.55 -1.78
C ARG A 78 -0.81 -11.87 -2.90
N LEU A 79 -0.33 -12.08 -4.09
CA LEU A 79 -0.97 -11.50 -5.27
C LEU A 79 -2.16 -12.36 -5.69
N LYS A 80 -3.23 -11.71 -6.05
CA LYS A 80 -4.39 -12.41 -6.54
C LYS A 80 -4.99 -11.60 -7.68
N THR A 81 -5.30 -12.27 -8.77
CA THR A 81 -5.92 -11.62 -9.91
C THR A 81 -7.38 -11.97 -9.95
N ARG A 82 -8.22 -10.95 -10.08
CA ARG A 82 -9.64 -11.16 -10.21
C ARG A 82 -10.04 -10.84 -11.64
N LYS A 83 -10.91 -11.65 -12.18
CA LYS A 83 -11.41 -11.42 -13.53
C LYS A 83 -12.89 -11.15 -13.44
N TRP A 84 -13.36 -10.24 -14.25
CA TRP A 84 -14.78 -9.96 -14.31
C TRP A 84 -15.12 -9.44 -15.70
N THR A 85 -16.40 -9.47 -16.01
CA THR A 85 -16.88 -8.96 -17.29
C THR A 85 -17.63 -7.68 -17.02
N ASP A 86 -17.28 -6.61 -17.72
CA ASP A 86 -17.95 -5.36 -17.48
C ASP A 86 -19.26 -5.29 -18.27
N LYS A 87 -19.91 -4.14 -18.23
CA LYS A 87 -21.20 -4.01 -18.85
C LYS A 87 -21.16 -4.16 -20.34
N ASP A 88 -20.03 -3.91 -20.94
CA ASP A 88 -19.92 -4.00 -22.37
C ASP A 88 -19.55 -5.42 -22.81
N GLY A 89 -19.48 -6.34 -21.91
CA GLY A 89 -19.08 -7.71 -22.26
C GLY A 89 -17.60 -7.90 -22.36
N THR A 90 -16.80 -6.91 -21.98
CA THR A 90 -15.36 -7.01 -22.08
C THR A 90 -14.81 -7.66 -20.83
N GLU A 91 -13.95 -8.62 -21.00
CA GLU A 91 -13.33 -9.27 -19.89
C GLU A 91 -12.26 -8.38 -19.34
N LYS A 92 -12.24 -8.16 -18.07
CA LYS A 92 -11.23 -7.34 -17.42
C LYS A 92 -10.63 -8.09 -16.26
N CYS A 93 -9.41 -7.74 -15.91
CA CYS A 93 -8.79 -8.36 -14.75
C CYS A 93 -8.04 -7.30 -13.97
N SER A 94 -7.85 -7.55 -12.70
CA SER A 94 -7.10 -6.66 -11.85
C SER A 94 -6.34 -7.50 -10.85
N THR A 95 -5.09 -7.12 -10.63
CA THR A 95 -4.24 -7.83 -9.68
C THR A 95 -4.17 -7.00 -8.41
N GLU A 96 -4.38 -7.65 -7.29
CA GLU A 96 -4.31 -6.95 -6.03
C GLU A 96 -3.59 -7.83 -5.02
N VAL A 97 -3.19 -7.23 -3.90
CA VAL A 97 -2.52 -7.94 -2.84
C VAL A 97 -3.53 -8.23 -1.75
N ILE A 98 -3.70 -9.51 -1.42
CA ILE A 98 -4.56 -9.90 -0.31
C ILE A 98 -3.64 -9.95 0.88
N CYS A 99 -3.77 -8.97 1.76
CA CYS A 99 -2.83 -8.81 2.86
C CYS A 99 -3.11 -9.69 4.04
N ASP A 100 -2.06 -10.24 4.62
CA ASP A 100 -2.21 -10.91 5.89
C ASP A 100 -1.63 -10.00 6.97
N ASP A 101 -0.99 -8.89 6.60
CA ASP A 101 -0.50 -7.92 7.56
C ASP A 101 -0.39 -6.57 6.87
N ALA A 102 -0.88 -5.54 7.49
CA ALA A 102 -0.80 -4.18 6.95
C ALA A 102 -0.78 -3.19 8.10
N GLN A 103 0.18 -2.28 8.08
CA GLN A 103 0.33 -1.31 9.13
C GLN A 103 0.56 0.06 8.55
N ALA A 104 -0.09 1.06 9.10
CA ALA A 104 0.11 2.43 8.69
C ALA A 104 0.94 3.13 9.73
N VAL A 105 1.92 3.89 9.28
CA VAL A 105 2.74 4.66 10.18
C VAL A 105 2.13 6.05 10.18
N LYS A 106 1.52 6.43 11.31
CA LYS A 106 0.89 7.70 11.37
C LYS A 106 1.92 8.76 11.59
N ARG A 107 1.82 9.85 10.89
CA ARG A 107 2.71 10.90 11.12
C ARG A 107 2.34 11.55 12.36
N ASP A 108 3.28 11.85 13.18
CA ASP A 108 3.08 12.52 14.34
C ASP A 108 2.72 13.88 13.97
N LYS A 109 1.84 14.48 14.62
CA LYS A 109 1.53 15.75 14.37
C LYS A 109 2.47 16.67 14.91
N GLN A 110 3.37 16.29 15.64
CA GLN A 110 4.30 17.08 16.20
C GLN A 110 5.07 17.71 15.18
N PRO A 111 5.31 18.86 15.26
CA PRO A 111 6.06 19.54 14.37
C PRO A 111 7.36 18.94 14.37
N ARG A 112 7.89 18.69 13.34
CA ARG A 112 9.08 18.16 13.27
C ARG A 112 10.01 19.02 13.80
N VAL A 113 10.60 18.73 14.65
CA VAL A 113 11.54 19.47 15.24
C VAL A 113 12.60 19.60 14.37
N ASP A 114 12.60 19.48 13.29
CA ASP A 114 13.64 19.64 12.49
C ASP A 114 14.85 19.68 13.01
N SER A 115 14.98 19.11 13.81
CA SER A 115 16.13 19.16 14.46
C SER A 115 17.22 18.48 13.85
N PRO A 116 18.27 18.51 14.39
CA PRO A 116 19.46 17.87 13.97
C PRO A 116 19.32 16.43 13.76
N GLN A 117 18.32 15.88 14.34
CA GLN A 117 18.14 14.52 14.15
C GLN A 117 17.92 14.26 12.76
N ASP A 118 17.29 15.12 12.07
CA ASP A 118 17.06 14.88 10.71
C ASP A 118 18.35 14.85 10.01
N ASP A 119 19.27 15.65 10.44
CA ASP A 119 20.55 15.67 9.82
C ASP A 119 21.25 14.37 10.04
N ILE A 120 21.06 13.80 11.16
CA ILE A 120 21.70 12.57 11.45
C ILE A 120 21.15 11.53 10.54
N SER A 121 19.90 11.55 10.30
CA SER A 121 19.32 10.59 9.43
C SER A 121 19.89 10.70 8.07
N ASP A 122 20.16 11.92 7.66
CA ASP A 122 20.68 12.09 6.36
C ASP A 122 22.06 11.55 6.25
N ASP A 123 22.74 11.46 7.33
CA ASP A 123 24.07 10.99 7.30
C ASP A 123 24.15 9.50 7.21
N ILE A 124 23.10 8.80 7.39
CA ILE A 124 23.15 7.39 7.34
C ILE A 124 23.12 6.96 5.92
N PRO A 125 24.12 6.33 5.46
CA PRO A 125 24.16 5.96 4.10
C PRO A 125 23.43 4.70 3.86
N PHE A 126 22.40 4.69 3.30
CA PHE A 126 21.71 3.47 2.97
C PHE A 126 21.59 3.27 1.51
#